data_d8a4d235efe41ce523590f52da8677e4
#
_entry.id   d8a4d235efe41ce523590f52da8677e4
#
_cell.length_a   1.000
_cell.length_b   1.000
_cell.length_c   1.000
_cell.angle_alpha   90.00
_cell.angle_beta   90.00
_cell.angle_gamma   90.00
#
_symmetry.space_group_name_H-M   'P 1'
#
loop_
_entity.id
_entity.type
_entity.pdbx_description
1 polymer ?
#
loop_
_entity_poly.entity_id
_entity_poly.type
_entity_poly.pdbx_seq_one_letter_code
_entity_poly.pdbx_strand_id
1 'polypeptide(L)'
;LNAYTTGVMFKASLDIATDRVFNESGETVSNPSNWPTNLFYFNYNFYTSVNAIRKLALNNLPGDITDNSTTEELARYSIKRFKKTENYSCYYNYWIKHLDNNSPEMGVMEFGIVRNNIYRLSVNKVAGLGSGEPFIEPEQPDEYKAELNINIDVFPWAVRNQDVELE
;
A
#
# COMPACT_ATOMS: atom_id res chain seq x y z
N LEU A 1 -10.15 11.34 -6.36
CA LEU A 1 -10.42 9.97 -6.82
C LEU A 1 -11.67 9.47 -6.13
N ASN A 2 -12.61 8.95 -6.88
CA ASN A 2 -13.93 8.57 -6.39
C ASN A 2 -14.30 7.13 -6.78
N ALA A 3 -15.50 6.69 -6.42
CA ALA A 3 -16.01 5.34 -6.68
C ALA A 3 -16.08 4.94 -8.18
N TYR A 4 -15.85 5.86 -9.09
CA TYR A 4 -15.87 5.62 -10.54
C TYR A 4 -14.48 5.39 -11.14
N THR A 5 -13.41 5.51 -10.33
CA THR A 5 -12.04 5.25 -10.78
C THR A 5 -11.71 3.77 -10.67
N THR A 6 -10.90 3.27 -11.60
CA THR A 6 -10.43 1.88 -11.57
C THR A 6 -9.06 1.84 -10.92
N GLY A 7 -8.93 1.00 -9.90
CA GLY A 7 -7.67 0.78 -9.19
C GLY A 7 -7.17 -0.65 -9.30
N VAL A 8 -5.89 -0.84 -9.03
CA VAL A 8 -5.24 -2.12 -8.84
C VAL A 8 -4.65 -2.15 -7.44
N MET A 9 -4.89 -3.25 -6.73
CA MET A 9 -4.30 -3.49 -5.43
C MET A 9 -3.17 -4.51 -5.59
N PHE A 10 -1.96 -4.10 -5.26
CA PHE A 10 -0.81 -4.99 -5.20
C PHE A 10 -0.65 -5.53 -3.79
N LYS A 11 -0.49 -6.84 -3.67
CA LYS A 11 -0.16 -7.52 -2.42
C LYS A 11 1.28 -7.99 -2.47
N ALA A 12 2.08 -7.63 -1.46
CA ALA A 12 3.46 -8.06 -1.31
C ALA A 12 3.64 -8.79 0.03
N SER A 13 4.43 -9.84 0.05
CA SER A 13 4.87 -10.51 1.28
C SER A 13 6.03 -9.73 1.89
N LEU A 14 6.01 -9.56 3.21
CA LEU A 14 7.11 -8.92 3.94
C LEU A 14 8.13 -9.98 4.37
N ASP A 15 9.39 -9.71 4.06
CA ASP A 15 10.53 -10.37 4.69
C ASP A 15 10.98 -9.51 5.87
N ILE A 16 10.48 -9.86 7.06
CA ILE A 16 10.74 -9.08 8.28
C ILE A 16 12.04 -9.56 8.91
N ALA A 17 13.04 -8.70 8.96
CA ALA A 17 14.29 -8.97 9.65
C ALA A 17 14.04 -9.23 11.14
N THR A 18 14.48 -10.38 11.63
CA THR A 18 14.16 -10.87 13.00
C THR A 18 14.82 -10.03 14.09
N ASP A 19 15.92 -9.32 13.78
CA ASP A 19 16.60 -8.38 14.67
C ASP A 19 15.90 -7.00 14.75
N ARG A 20 14.80 -6.82 14.01
CA ARG A 20 14.01 -5.58 13.95
C ARG A 20 12.64 -5.69 14.61
N VAL A 21 12.34 -6.81 15.29
CA VAL A 21 11.08 -7.02 16.01
C VAL A 21 11.33 -6.91 17.51
N PHE A 22 10.71 -5.91 18.16
CA PHE A 22 10.93 -5.59 19.58
C PHE A 22 9.70 -5.86 20.44
N ASN A 23 9.92 -6.45 21.62
CA ASN A 23 8.90 -6.58 22.66
C ASN A 23 8.84 -5.31 23.55
N GLU A 24 7.95 -5.32 24.54
CA GLU A 24 7.78 -4.20 25.49
C GLU A 24 8.98 -3.95 26.42
N SER A 25 9.87 -4.93 26.57
CA SER A 25 11.10 -4.82 27.35
C SER A 25 12.27 -4.28 26.53
N GLY A 26 12.06 -4.07 25.22
CA GLY A 26 13.11 -3.63 24.29
C GLY A 26 14.01 -4.77 23.78
N GLU A 27 13.64 -6.01 24.05
CA GLU A 27 14.34 -7.19 23.57
C GLU A 27 13.86 -7.58 22.18
N THR A 28 14.75 -8.10 21.35
CA THR A 28 14.40 -8.62 20.03
C THR A 28 13.69 -9.98 20.13
N VAL A 29 12.59 -10.13 19.38
CA VAL A 29 11.88 -11.40 19.25
C VAL A 29 12.33 -12.09 17.96
N SER A 30 13.49 -12.73 18.02
CA SER A 30 14.19 -13.27 16.84
C SER A 30 13.53 -14.52 16.24
N ASN A 31 12.67 -15.20 16.97
CA ASN A 31 11.96 -16.38 16.45
C ASN A 31 10.57 -15.97 15.90
N PRO A 32 10.33 -16.08 14.57
CA PRO A 32 9.03 -15.73 13.98
C PRO A 32 7.84 -16.52 14.52
N SER A 33 8.07 -17.74 15.04
CA SER A 33 7.02 -18.54 15.67
C SER A 33 6.42 -17.88 16.92
N ASN A 34 7.21 -17.05 17.60
CA ASN A 34 6.82 -16.33 18.81
C ASN A 34 6.21 -14.95 18.52
N TRP A 35 6.12 -14.57 17.25
CA TRP A 35 5.51 -13.31 16.89
C TRP A 35 4.00 -13.34 17.15
N PRO A 36 3.42 -12.25 17.66
CA PRO A 36 1.99 -12.18 17.96
C PRO A 36 1.14 -12.17 16.70
N THR A 37 -0.16 -12.20 16.87
CA THR A 37 -1.13 -12.11 15.78
C THR A 37 -0.98 -10.82 14.98
N ASN A 38 -0.62 -9.73 15.64
CA ASN A 38 -0.39 -8.44 15.01
C ASN A 38 1.04 -7.98 15.31
N LEU A 39 1.73 -7.49 14.27
CA LEU A 39 2.95 -6.70 14.41
C LEU A 39 2.64 -5.26 14.02
N PHE A 40 3.26 -4.32 14.71
CA PHE A 40 3.10 -2.89 14.51
C PHE A 40 4.40 -2.30 13.99
N TYR A 41 4.36 -1.65 12.85
CA TYR A 41 5.52 -0.99 12.26
C TYR A 41 5.52 0.49 12.61
N PHE A 42 6.65 0.96 13.08
CA PHE A 42 6.91 2.37 13.32
C PHE A 42 8.41 2.65 13.16
N ASN A 43 8.74 3.68 12.42
CA ASN A 43 10.11 4.18 12.25
C ASN A 43 11.15 3.07 11.96
N TYR A 44 10.91 2.31 10.88
CA TYR A 44 11.79 1.22 10.38
C TYR A 44 11.94 0.00 11.29
N ASN A 45 11.17 -0.10 12.36
CA ASN A 45 11.15 -1.26 13.27
C ASN A 45 9.74 -1.83 13.39
N PHE A 46 9.68 -3.09 13.80
CA PHE A 46 8.46 -3.76 14.16
C PHE A 46 8.37 -3.93 15.67
N TYR A 47 7.14 -3.92 16.18
CA TYR A 47 6.87 -4.04 17.61
C TYR A 47 5.75 -5.04 17.82
N THR A 48 5.83 -5.78 18.95
CA THR A 48 4.84 -6.79 19.29
C THR A 48 3.53 -6.21 19.81
N SER A 49 3.50 -4.94 20.19
CA SER A 49 2.31 -4.21 20.64
C SER A 49 2.46 -2.70 20.43
N VAL A 50 1.36 -1.98 20.43
CA VAL A 50 1.35 -0.50 20.46
C VAL A 50 1.97 0.02 21.75
N ASN A 51 1.84 -0.73 22.84
CA ASN A 51 2.47 -0.37 24.10
C ASN A 51 4.00 -0.44 24.05
N ALA A 52 4.56 -1.38 23.27
CA ALA A 52 6.01 -1.42 22.99
C ALA A 52 6.46 -0.14 22.25
N ILE A 53 5.70 0.31 21.25
CA ILE A 53 5.98 1.58 20.56
C ILE A 53 5.94 2.75 21.55
N ARG A 54 4.92 2.82 22.42
CA ARG A 54 4.78 3.88 23.43
C ARG A 54 5.98 3.94 24.36
N LYS A 55 6.46 2.80 24.82
CA LYS A 55 7.59 2.73 25.75
C LYS A 55 8.96 3.01 25.09
N LEU A 56 9.16 2.53 23.87
CA LEU A 56 10.49 2.49 23.27
C LEU A 56 10.75 3.56 22.21
N ALA A 57 9.69 4.04 21.54
CA ALA A 57 9.85 4.88 20.36
C ALA A 57 9.00 6.15 20.36
N LEU A 58 7.82 6.17 21.01
CA LEU A 58 6.87 7.28 20.94
C LEU A 58 6.16 7.47 22.29
N ASN A 59 6.89 8.01 23.27
CA ASN A 59 6.42 8.16 24.66
C ASN A 59 5.21 9.11 24.83
N ASN A 60 4.93 9.96 23.85
CA ASN A 60 3.76 10.85 23.85
C ASN A 60 2.55 10.25 23.09
N LEU A 61 2.60 8.97 22.72
CA LEU A 61 1.46 8.31 22.12
C LEU A 61 0.29 8.25 23.11
N PRO A 62 -0.90 8.77 22.76
CA PRO A 62 -2.06 8.78 23.66
C PRO A 62 -2.43 7.39 24.17
N GLY A 63 -2.94 7.32 25.40
CA GLY A 63 -3.26 6.05 26.06
C GLY A 63 -4.44 5.29 25.45
N ASP A 64 -5.32 5.98 24.75
CA ASP A 64 -6.46 5.43 24.01
C ASP A 64 -6.05 4.72 22.71
N ILE A 65 -4.85 4.99 22.18
CA ILE A 65 -4.29 4.26 21.04
C ILE A 65 -3.72 2.92 21.54
N THR A 66 -4.34 1.85 21.08
CA THR A 66 -4.05 0.47 21.52
C THR A 66 -3.91 -0.49 20.34
N ASP A 67 -3.61 -1.76 20.60
CA ASP A 67 -3.55 -2.83 19.61
C ASP A 67 -4.88 -3.04 18.87
N ASN A 68 -5.99 -2.59 19.45
CA ASN A 68 -7.34 -2.70 18.89
C ASN A 68 -7.80 -1.43 18.16
N SER A 69 -6.99 -0.37 18.16
CA SER A 69 -7.30 0.86 17.43
C SER A 69 -7.47 0.58 15.93
N THR A 70 -8.29 1.39 15.27
CA THR A 70 -8.52 1.26 13.83
C THR A 70 -7.26 1.60 13.02
N THR A 71 -7.23 1.20 11.76
CA THR A 71 -6.10 1.51 10.86
C THR A 71 -5.93 3.01 10.69
N GLU A 72 -7.03 3.77 10.62
CA GLU A 72 -7.03 5.23 10.51
C GLU A 72 -6.49 5.91 11.77
N GLU A 73 -6.84 5.41 12.96
CA GLU A 73 -6.31 5.91 14.22
C GLU A 73 -4.81 5.70 14.34
N LEU A 74 -4.34 4.49 14.01
CA LEU A 74 -2.92 4.15 14.00
C LEU A 74 -2.15 4.98 12.96
N ALA A 75 -2.73 5.20 11.77
CA ALA A 75 -2.11 5.96 10.69
C ALA A 75 -1.83 7.42 11.06
N ARG A 76 -2.65 8.04 11.93
CA ARG A 76 -2.42 9.40 12.46
C ARG A 76 -1.08 9.54 13.17
N TYR A 77 -0.55 8.43 13.69
CA TYR A 77 0.74 8.36 14.37
C TYR A 77 1.81 7.65 13.54
N SER A 78 1.54 7.45 12.24
CA SER A 78 2.43 6.74 11.31
C SER A 78 2.70 5.28 11.74
N ILE A 79 1.76 4.67 12.47
CA ILE A 79 1.82 3.27 12.88
C ILE A 79 1.05 2.44 11.88
N LYS A 80 1.65 1.36 11.38
CA LYS A 80 0.99 0.39 10.48
C LYS A 80 0.89 -0.96 11.18
N ARG A 81 -0.29 -1.60 11.10
CA ARG A 81 -0.53 -2.92 11.68
C ARG A 81 -0.49 -4.00 10.61
N PHE A 82 0.26 -5.06 10.85
CA PHE A 82 0.38 -6.24 9.97
C PHE A 82 -0.12 -7.48 10.69
N LYS A 83 -1.00 -8.25 10.04
CA LYS A 83 -1.64 -9.43 10.62
C LYS A 83 -0.95 -10.72 10.21
N LYS A 84 -0.76 -11.64 11.17
CA LYS A 84 -0.22 -13.00 10.93
C LYS A 84 -1.13 -13.81 10.02
N THR A 85 -2.45 -13.63 10.10
CA THR A 85 -3.44 -14.29 9.24
C THR A 85 -3.26 -13.95 7.77
N GLU A 86 -2.68 -12.78 7.47
CA GLU A 86 -2.33 -12.33 6.13
C GLU A 86 -0.84 -12.56 5.80
N ASN A 87 -0.18 -13.43 6.56
CA ASN A 87 1.26 -13.70 6.47
C ASN A 87 2.09 -12.40 6.51
N TYR A 88 1.67 -11.43 7.34
CA TYR A 88 2.27 -10.10 7.46
C TYR A 88 2.45 -9.40 6.09
N SER A 89 1.52 -9.61 5.16
CA SER A 89 1.57 -8.98 3.84
C SER A 89 1.27 -7.50 3.93
N CYS A 90 1.78 -6.74 2.96
CA CYS A 90 1.41 -5.35 2.76
C CYS A 90 0.67 -5.16 1.43
N TYR A 91 -0.12 -4.10 1.38
CA TYR A 91 -1.00 -3.77 0.28
C TYR A 91 -0.70 -2.36 -0.21
N TYR A 92 -0.73 -2.20 -1.52
CA TYR A 92 -0.51 -0.93 -2.20
C TYR A 92 -1.67 -0.71 -3.16
N ASN A 93 -2.36 0.40 -3.03
CA ASN A 93 -3.40 0.80 -3.97
C ASN A 93 -2.81 1.70 -5.03
N TYR A 94 -3.20 1.46 -6.27
CA TYR A 94 -2.81 2.28 -7.40
C TYR A 94 -4.01 2.54 -8.31
N TRP A 95 -4.31 3.80 -8.58
CA TRP A 95 -5.38 4.20 -9.47
C TRP A 95 -4.85 4.31 -10.90
N ILE A 96 -5.51 3.64 -11.84
CA ILE A 96 -5.08 3.63 -13.23
C ILE A 96 -5.35 4.98 -13.86
N LYS A 97 -4.28 5.67 -14.28
CA LYS A 97 -4.33 6.96 -14.97
C LYS A 97 -4.24 6.71 -16.48
N HIS A 98 -5.24 7.16 -17.24
CA HIS A 98 -5.25 7.03 -18.69
C HIS A 98 -4.57 8.23 -19.36
N LEU A 99 -4.82 9.42 -18.87
CA LEU A 99 -4.25 10.68 -19.31
C LEU A 99 -3.77 11.48 -18.11
N ASP A 100 -2.89 12.44 -18.33
CA ASP A 100 -2.47 13.40 -17.31
C ASP A 100 -2.75 14.81 -17.82
N ASN A 101 -3.56 15.56 -17.09
CA ASN A 101 -3.86 16.96 -17.42
C ASN A 101 -2.86 17.94 -16.80
N ASN A 102 -1.87 17.45 -16.02
CA ASN A 102 -0.90 18.24 -15.25
C ASN A 102 -1.56 19.23 -14.27
N SER A 103 -2.75 18.89 -13.76
CA SER A 103 -3.46 19.64 -12.73
C SER A 103 -3.59 18.78 -11.46
N PRO A 104 -3.55 19.39 -10.26
CA PRO A 104 -3.84 18.64 -9.02
C PRO A 104 -5.31 18.23 -8.89
N GLU A 105 -6.19 18.78 -9.73
CA GLU A 105 -7.60 18.41 -9.78
C GLU A 105 -7.84 17.37 -10.85
N MET A 106 -8.59 16.32 -10.49
CA MET A 106 -8.94 15.22 -11.39
C MET A 106 -9.72 15.73 -12.60
N GLY A 107 -9.12 15.57 -13.78
CA GLY A 107 -9.74 15.92 -15.06
C GLY A 107 -10.69 14.88 -15.62
N VAL A 108 -11.43 15.28 -16.64
CA VAL A 108 -12.33 14.38 -17.37
C VAL A 108 -11.48 13.31 -18.08
N MET A 109 -11.86 12.03 -17.95
CA MET A 109 -11.18 10.86 -18.54
C MET A 109 -9.78 10.57 -18.02
N GLU A 110 -9.30 11.28 -17.02
CA GLU A 110 -7.95 11.11 -16.49
C GLU A 110 -7.76 9.74 -15.82
N PHE A 111 -8.71 9.32 -15.00
CA PHE A 111 -8.71 8.04 -14.29
C PHE A 111 -9.74 7.04 -14.86
N GLY A 112 -10.13 7.19 -16.09
CA GLY A 112 -11.04 6.29 -16.77
C GLY A 112 -10.31 5.17 -17.51
N ILE A 113 -10.81 3.95 -17.43
CA ILE A 113 -10.39 2.90 -18.36
C ILE A 113 -11.14 3.10 -19.68
N VAL A 114 -10.40 3.32 -20.74
CA VAL A 114 -10.93 3.52 -22.09
C VAL A 114 -10.93 2.19 -22.84
N ARG A 115 -12.07 1.86 -23.45
CA ARG A 115 -12.24 0.65 -24.27
C ARG A 115 -11.17 0.57 -25.37
N ASN A 116 -10.75 -0.63 -25.72
CA ASN A 116 -9.77 -0.92 -26.75
C ASN A 116 -8.33 -0.39 -26.45
N ASN A 117 -7.98 -0.28 -25.18
CA ASN A 117 -6.61 -0.01 -24.74
C ASN A 117 -6.10 -1.16 -23.86
N ILE A 118 -4.80 -1.37 -23.92
CA ILE A 118 -4.07 -2.27 -23.02
C ILE A 118 -3.28 -1.40 -22.07
N TYR A 119 -3.49 -1.59 -20.76
CA TYR A 119 -2.77 -0.90 -19.71
C TYR A 119 -1.69 -1.83 -19.17
N ARG A 120 -0.42 -1.47 -19.35
CA ARG A 120 0.71 -2.16 -18.75
C ARG A 120 1.19 -1.40 -17.53
N LEU A 121 1.11 -2.03 -16.37
CA LEU A 121 1.59 -1.49 -15.11
C LEU A 121 2.95 -2.10 -14.79
N SER A 122 3.96 -1.28 -14.56
CA SER A 122 5.31 -1.72 -14.19
C SER A 122 5.70 -1.08 -12.87
N VAL A 123 5.94 -1.89 -11.84
CA VAL A 123 6.43 -1.40 -10.55
C VAL A 123 7.94 -1.16 -10.67
N ASN A 124 8.37 0.09 -10.62
CA ASN A 124 9.77 0.47 -10.76
C ASN A 124 10.49 0.57 -9.42
N LYS A 125 9.77 1.00 -8.39
CA LYS A 125 10.36 1.22 -7.08
C LYS A 125 9.29 1.11 -5.99
N VAL A 126 9.65 0.49 -4.88
CA VAL A 126 8.93 0.57 -3.62
C VAL A 126 9.54 1.70 -2.80
N ALA A 127 8.79 2.76 -2.57
CA ALA A 127 9.28 3.96 -1.86
C ALA A 127 9.06 3.86 -0.35
N GLY A 128 8.10 3.04 0.08
CA GLY A 128 7.77 2.83 1.49
C GLY A 128 7.00 1.54 1.71
N LEU A 129 6.75 1.23 2.97
CA LEU A 129 5.97 0.07 3.35
C LEU A 129 4.48 0.39 3.17
N GLY A 130 3.75 -0.44 2.40
CA GLY A 130 2.33 -0.31 2.16
C GLY A 130 1.45 -0.50 3.40
N SER A 131 0.14 -0.50 3.22
CA SER A 131 -0.81 -0.80 4.30
C SER A 131 -0.73 -2.27 4.71
N GLY A 132 -0.86 -2.58 6.00
CA GLY A 132 -0.93 -3.95 6.48
C GLY A 132 -2.30 -4.61 6.29
N GLU A 133 -3.28 -3.87 5.82
CA GLU A 133 -4.63 -4.34 5.52
C GLU A 133 -5.06 -3.80 4.14
N PRO A 134 -5.92 -4.56 3.39
CA PRO A 134 -6.53 -4.03 2.20
C PRO A 134 -7.33 -2.76 2.57
N PHE A 135 -6.91 -1.64 2.06
CA PHE A 135 -7.53 -0.37 2.35
C PHE A 135 -7.78 0.39 1.05
N ILE A 136 -8.99 0.83 0.85
CA ILE A 136 -9.36 1.72 -0.25
C ILE A 136 -9.57 3.08 0.38
N GLU A 137 -8.64 3.99 0.16
CA GLU A 137 -8.78 5.35 0.64
C GLU A 137 -9.98 6.01 -0.06
N PRO A 138 -10.91 6.65 0.68
CA PRO A 138 -12.15 7.15 0.09
C PRO A 138 -11.81 8.29 -0.80
N GLU A 139 -11.36 9.34 -0.66
CA GLU A 139 -11.08 10.43 -1.59
C GLU A 139 -9.62 10.89 -1.48
N GLN A 140 -8.88 10.83 -2.59
CA GLN A 140 -7.49 11.28 -2.64
C GLN A 140 -7.33 12.40 -3.67
N PRO A 141 -6.46 13.39 -3.39
CA PRO A 141 -5.99 14.32 -4.41
C PRO A 141 -5.32 13.57 -5.56
N ASP A 142 -5.37 14.13 -6.76
CA ASP A 142 -4.73 13.53 -7.94
C ASP A 142 -3.23 13.32 -7.78
N GLU A 143 -2.55 14.21 -7.07
CA GLU A 143 -1.12 14.14 -6.77
C GLU A 143 -0.75 13.26 -5.57
N TYR A 144 -1.64 12.36 -5.14
CA TYR A 144 -1.33 11.46 -4.03
C TYR A 144 -0.05 10.65 -4.31
N LYS A 145 0.94 10.82 -3.47
CA LYS A 145 2.20 10.07 -3.58
C LYS A 145 1.99 8.66 -3.04
N ALA A 146 1.70 7.73 -3.93
CA ALA A 146 1.69 6.32 -3.59
C ALA A 146 3.07 5.86 -3.09
N GLU A 147 3.09 4.91 -2.16
CA GLU A 147 4.33 4.27 -1.68
C GLU A 147 4.99 3.38 -2.75
N LEU A 148 4.30 3.18 -3.89
CA LEU A 148 4.84 2.56 -5.10
C LEU A 148 5.06 3.60 -6.19
N ASN A 149 6.20 3.50 -6.85
CA ASN A 149 6.44 4.19 -8.11
C ASN A 149 6.09 3.23 -9.25
N ILE A 150 5.03 3.56 -9.99
CA ILE A 150 4.48 2.73 -11.07
C ILE A 150 4.49 3.53 -12.35
N ASN A 151 5.03 2.94 -13.42
CA ASN A 151 4.82 3.43 -14.78
C ASN A 151 3.60 2.76 -15.40
N ILE A 152 2.80 3.57 -16.08
CA ILE A 152 1.71 3.08 -16.92
C ILE A 152 2.07 3.32 -18.38
N ASP A 153 2.04 2.26 -19.15
CA ASP A 153 2.05 2.34 -20.61
C ASP A 153 0.64 2.02 -21.12
N VAL A 154 0.08 2.93 -21.89
CA VAL A 154 -1.24 2.76 -22.52
C VAL A 154 -1.02 2.47 -24.01
N PHE A 155 -1.42 1.29 -24.45
CA PHE A 155 -1.30 0.88 -25.85
C PHE A 155 -2.68 0.79 -26.48
N PRO A 156 -2.92 1.42 -27.63
CA PRO A 156 -4.14 1.16 -28.38
C PRO A 156 -4.15 -0.30 -28.84
N TRP A 157 -5.30 -0.94 -28.80
CA TRP A 157 -5.47 -2.26 -29.37
C TRP A 157 -5.30 -2.15 -30.88
N ALA A 158 -4.15 -2.57 -31.40
CA ALA A 158 -3.91 -2.61 -32.84
C ALA A 158 -4.78 -3.70 -33.45
N VAL A 159 -5.79 -3.31 -34.24
CA VAL A 159 -6.45 -4.23 -35.16
C VAL A 159 -5.43 -4.56 -36.26
N ARG A 160 -4.89 -5.78 -36.26
CA ARG A 160 -4.14 -6.28 -37.40
C ARG A 160 -5.16 -6.63 -38.47
N ASN A 161 -5.32 -5.77 -39.45
CA ASN A 161 -5.94 -6.15 -40.73
C ASN A 161 -4.92 -7.06 -41.43
N GLN A 162 -5.21 -8.35 -41.47
CA GLN A 162 -4.55 -9.25 -42.39
C GLN A 162 -5.39 -9.21 -43.65
N ASP A 163 -4.84 -8.58 -44.70
CA ASP A 163 -5.36 -8.75 -46.04
C ASP A 163 -5.02 -10.16 -46.46
N VAL A 164 -6.01 -11.02 -46.54
CA VAL A 164 -5.88 -12.39 -47.10
C VAL A 164 -6.23 -12.25 -48.58
N GLU A 165 -5.23 -12.25 -49.45
CA GLU A 165 -5.46 -12.47 -50.87
C GLU A 165 -5.79 -13.99 -51.03
N LEU A 166 -7.01 -14.27 -51.49
CA LEU A 166 -7.41 -15.59 -51.91
C LEU A 166 -7.06 -15.73 -53.39
N GLU A 167 -6.10 -16.59 -53.73
CA GLU A 167 -5.86 -17.06 -55.09
C GLU A 167 -6.92 -18.06 -55.54
#